data_0d27bddc591ca0a6e557211bd3f528fc
#
_entry.id   0d27bddc591ca0a6e557211bd3f528fc
#
_cell.length_a   1.000
_cell.length_b   1.000
_cell.length_c   1.000
_cell.angle_alpha   90.00
_cell.angle_beta   90.00
_cell.angle_gamma   90.00
#
_symmetry.space_group_name_H-M   'P 1'
#
loop_
_entity.id
_entity.type
_entity.pdbx_description
1 polymer ?
#
loop_
_entity_poly.entity_id
_entity_poly.type
_entity_poly.pdbx_seq_one_letter_code
_entity_poly.pdbx_strand_id
1 'polypeptide(L)'
;QRFRESGGGDKPVQAGLKVCYGADAGAALETAHRIWANEELPGELAQVLPDTEHFEQASSLVTPEMVGETVPCGPDLDKHLEAIQRFADAGVDELYVQQIGGDHDAFFNAYREEVLPRFAVEPAAASR
;
A
#
# COMPACT_ATOMS: atom_id res chain seq x y z
N GLN A 1 5.48 18.18 -3.39
CA GLN A 1 5.97 19.56 -3.65
C GLN A 1 7.05 19.57 -4.73
N ARG A 2 8.18 18.84 -4.59
CA ARG A 2 9.27 18.80 -5.60
C ARG A 2 8.81 18.42 -7.01
N PHE A 3 7.86 17.48 -7.15
CA PHE A 3 7.34 17.08 -8.46
C PHE A 3 6.69 18.24 -9.22
N ARG A 4 5.84 19.03 -8.54
CA ARG A 4 5.15 20.18 -9.15
C ARG A 4 6.13 21.30 -9.51
N GLU A 5 7.11 21.56 -8.64
CA GLU A 5 8.19 22.56 -8.85
C GLU A 5 9.15 22.17 -9.97
N SER A 6 9.36 20.86 -10.21
CA SER A 6 10.28 20.35 -11.22
C SER A 6 9.63 20.10 -12.60
N GLY A 7 8.51 20.74 -12.89
CA GLY A 7 7.82 20.64 -14.19
C GLY A 7 6.59 19.74 -14.21
N GLY A 8 6.18 19.17 -13.06
CA GLY A 8 4.94 18.43 -12.92
C GLY A 8 3.70 19.33 -13.11
N GLY A 9 3.78 20.60 -12.67
CA GLY A 9 2.69 21.56 -12.81
C GLY A 9 1.39 21.02 -12.24
N ASP A 10 0.33 21.04 -13.07
CA ASP A 10 -1.02 20.59 -12.70
C ASP A 10 -1.28 19.10 -13.04
N LYS A 11 -0.25 18.35 -13.39
CA LYS A 11 -0.41 16.91 -13.64
C LYS A 11 -0.80 16.18 -12.36
N PRO A 12 -1.72 15.19 -12.44
CA PRO A 12 -2.10 14.41 -11.27
C PRO A 12 -0.91 13.61 -10.73
N VAL A 13 -0.79 13.59 -9.41
CA VAL A 13 0.16 12.75 -8.69
C VAL A 13 -0.54 11.45 -8.33
N GLN A 14 -0.02 10.35 -8.85
CA GLN A 14 -0.54 9.01 -8.60
C GLN A 14 0.41 8.25 -7.67
N ALA A 15 -0.14 7.45 -6.77
CA ALA A 15 0.63 6.59 -5.87
C ALA A 15 -0.05 5.23 -5.68
N GLY A 16 0.71 4.25 -5.19
CA GLY A 16 0.23 2.94 -4.80
C GLY A 16 0.36 2.73 -3.29
N LEU A 17 -0.64 2.12 -2.68
CA LEU A 17 -0.62 1.66 -1.31
C LEU A 17 -0.97 0.17 -1.29
N LYS A 18 -0.13 -0.63 -0.66
CA LYS A 18 -0.39 -2.04 -0.42
C LYS A 18 -0.99 -2.23 0.96
N VAL A 19 -1.99 -3.08 1.05
CA VAL A 19 -2.67 -3.43 2.30
C VAL A 19 -2.91 -4.94 2.35
N CYS A 20 -3.04 -5.50 3.52
CA CYS A 20 -3.43 -6.89 3.71
C CYS A 20 -4.61 -6.96 4.66
N TYR A 21 -5.81 -6.72 4.12
CA TYR A 21 -7.05 -6.84 4.88
C TYR A 21 -7.39 -8.32 5.11
N GLY A 22 -7.81 -8.66 6.30
CA GLY A 22 -8.24 -10.00 6.67
C GLY A 22 -8.80 -10.01 8.08
N ALA A 23 -9.63 -11.00 8.42
CA ALA A 23 -10.32 -11.08 9.70
C ALA A 23 -9.39 -11.27 10.90
N ASP A 24 -8.23 -11.88 10.69
CA ASP A 24 -7.20 -12.09 11.71
C ASP A 24 -5.95 -11.27 11.38
N ALA A 25 -5.57 -10.38 12.30
CA ALA A 25 -4.46 -9.46 12.10
C ALA A 25 -3.10 -10.19 12.02
N GLY A 26 -2.90 -11.26 12.79
CA GLY A 26 -1.67 -12.05 12.77
C GLY A 26 -1.51 -12.80 11.45
N ALA A 27 -2.56 -13.48 11.00
CA ALA A 27 -2.57 -14.18 9.72
C ALA A 27 -2.40 -13.22 8.51
N ALA A 28 -2.98 -12.03 8.58
CA ALA A 28 -2.79 -10.99 7.58
C ALA A 28 -1.33 -10.52 7.53
N LEU A 29 -0.72 -10.27 8.70
CA LEU A 29 0.67 -9.87 8.81
C LEU A 29 1.63 -10.93 8.27
N GLU A 30 1.43 -12.20 8.64
CA GLU A 30 2.21 -13.32 8.11
C GLU A 30 2.06 -13.46 6.59
N THR A 31 0.85 -13.25 6.06
CA THR A 31 0.58 -13.28 4.62
C THR A 31 1.30 -12.14 3.90
N ALA A 32 1.23 -10.93 4.43
CA ALA A 32 1.95 -9.78 3.88
C ALA A 32 3.46 -10.02 3.89
N HIS A 33 4.02 -10.49 5.00
CA HIS A 33 5.44 -10.81 5.12
C HIS A 33 5.86 -11.88 4.10
N ARG A 34 5.12 -12.99 4.01
CA ARG A 34 5.46 -14.08 3.08
C ARG A 34 5.46 -13.66 1.60
N ILE A 35 4.58 -12.74 1.23
CA ILE A 35 4.41 -12.33 -0.18
C ILE A 35 5.26 -11.10 -0.51
N TRP A 36 5.49 -10.21 0.45
CA TRP A 36 5.95 -8.84 0.17
C TRP A 36 7.21 -8.42 0.95
N ALA A 37 7.87 -9.34 1.67
CA ALA A 37 9.08 -9.03 2.45
C ALA A 37 10.19 -8.37 1.61
N ASN A 38 10.30 -8.72 0.34
CA ASN A 38 11.32 -8.15 -0.56
C ASN A 38 11.18 -6.65 -0.81
N GLU A 39 9.99 -6.08 -0.61
CA GLU A 39 9.76 -4.63 -0.76
C GLU A 39 10.25 -3.82 0.45
N GLU A 40 10.47 -4.47 1.57
CA GLU A 40 10.98 -3.87 2.80
C GLU A 40 12.52 -3.94 2.93
N LEU A 41 13.20 -4.32 1.87
CA LEU A 41 14.65 -4.31 1.84
C LEU A 41 15.17 -2.86 1.94
N PRO A 42 16.05 -2.55 2.91
CA PRO A 42 16.44 -1.18 3.18
C PRO A 42 17.32 -0.59 2.07
N GLY A 43 17.11 0.68 1.80
CA GLY A 43 17.94 1.48 0.89
C GLY A 43 17.88 1.00 -0.56
N GLU A 44 19.05 0.84 -1.18
CA GLU A 44 19.18 0.47 -2.59
C GLU A 44 19.35 -1.05 -2.80
N LEU A 45 19.22 -1.87 -1.76
CA LEU A 45 19.47 -3.32 -1.86
C LEU A 45 18.65 -3.97 -2.97
N ALA A 46 17.36 -3.64 -3.07
CA ALA A 46 16.49 -4.18 -4.11
C ALA A 46 16.92 -3.80 -5.54
N GLN A 47 17.79 -2.80 -5.71
CA GLN A 47 18.28 -2.35 -7.02
C GLN A 47 19.64 -2.96 -7.39
N VAL A 48 20.39 -3.44 -6.42
CA VAL A 48 21.77 -3.90 -6.62
C VAL A 48 21.95 -5.42 -6.50
N LEU A 49 20.93 -6.14 -6.03
CA LEU A 49 20.99 -7.60 -5.93
C LEU A 49 20.94 -8.23 -7.33
N PRO A 50 21.93 -9.09 -7.70
CA PRO A 50 22.11 -9.53 -9.07
C PRO A 50 21.14 -10.64 -9.52
N ASP A 51 20.59 -11.42 -8.58
CA ASP A 51 19.70 -12.54 -8.91
C ASP A 51 18.66 -12.84 -7.80
N THR A 52 17.74 -13.73 -8.10
CA THR A 52 16.61 -14.08 -7.21
C THR A 52 17.05 -14.74 -5.91
N GLU A 53 18.13 -15.51 -5.92
CA GLU A 53 18.65 -16.17 -4.71
C GLU A 53 19.13 -15.13 -3.69
N HIS A 54 19.78 -14.05 -4.15
CA HIS A 54 20.20 -12.95 -3.27
C HIS A 54 18.99 -12.20 -2.71
N PHE A 55 17.92 -12.03 -3.49
CA PHE A 55 16.66 -11.47 -2.97
C PHE A 55 16.04 -12.34 -1.89
N GLU A 56 16.00 -13.65 -2.05
CA GLU A 56 15.49 -14.58 -1.04
C GLU A 56 16.30 -14.50 0.25
N GLN A 57 17.64 -14.50 0.13
CA GLN A 57 18.53 -14.37 1.29
C GLN A 57 18.35 -13.04 2.00
N ALA A 58 18.29 -11.93 1.27
CA ALA A 58 18.09 -10.61 1.85
C ALA A 58 16.70 -10.47 2.49
N SER A 59 15.66 -10.98 1.84
CA SER A 59 14.29 -10.95 2.36
C SER A 59 14.11 -11.76 3.65
N SER A 60 14.97 -12.77 3.90
CA SER A 60 14.96 -13.54 5.15
C SER A 60 15.35 -12.70 6.38
N LEU A 61 15.94 -11.52 6.18
CA LEU A 61 16.27 -10.58 7.24
C LEU A 61 15.13 -9.62 7.60
N VAL A 62 14.12 -9.55 6.74
CA VAL A 62 12.93 -8.74 6.99
C VAL A 62 12.01 -9.49 7.94
N THR A 63 11.57 -8.83 9.00
CA THR A 63 10.64 -9.42 9.97
C THR A 63 9.18 -9.05 9.64
N PRO A 64 8.20 -9.82 10.13
CA PRO A 64 6.79 -9.46 9.97
C PRO A 64 6.48 -8.07 10.52
N GLU A 65 7.10 -7.68 11.64
CA GLU A 65 6.91 -6.37 12.25
C GLU A 65 7.36 -5.23 11.32
N MET A 66 8.49 -5.40 10.63
CA MET A 66 8.96 -4.41 9.64
C MET A 66 7.94 -4.22 8.52
N VAL A 67 7.35 -5.31 8.01
CA VAL A 67 6.28 -5.23 7.01
C VAL A 67 5.05 -4.52 7.58
N GLY A 68 4.68 -4.81 8.82
CA GLY A 68 3.51 -4.21 9.49
C GLY A 68 3.64 -2.71 9.77
N GLU A 69 4.85 -2.14 9.75
CA GLU A 69 5.07 -0.69 9.88
C GLU A 69 4.66 0.08 8.61
N THR A 70 4.75 -0.56 7.46
CA THR A 70 4.50 0.07 6.15
C THR A 70 3.20 -0.40 5.50
N VAL A 71 2.83 -1.69 5.70
CA VAL A 71 1.65 -2.31 5.14
C VAL A 71 0.56 -2.43 6.22
N PRO A 72 -0.57 -1.71 6.11
CA PRO A 72 -1.71 -1.92 6.99
C PRO A 72 -2.24 -3.35 6.88
N CYS A 73 -2.17 -4.11 7.98
CA CYS A 73 -2.58 -5.51 8.03
C CYS A 73 -3.74 -5.71 9.03
N GLY A 74 -4.66 -6.62 8.67
CA GLY A 74 -5.78 -7.04 9.52
C GLY A 74 -7.06 -6.26 9.32
N PRO A 75 -8.05 -6.49 10.22
CA PRO A 75 -9.41 -5.96 10.08
C PRO A 75 -9.57 -4.52 10.58
N ASP A 76 -8.55 -3.96 11.23
CA ASP A 76 -8.59 -2.62 11.80
C ASP A 76 -8.52 -1.56 10.69
N LEU A 77 -9.68 -1.13 10.21
CA LEU A 77 -9.80 -0.16 9.14
C LEU A 77 -9.27 1.23 9.50
N ASP A 78 -9.14 1.58 10.77
CA ASP A 78 -8.56 2.87 11.15
C ASP A 78 -7.10 2.97 10.71
N LYS A 79 -6.33 1.87 10.80
CA LYS A 79 -4.95 1.82 10.26
C LYS A 79 -4.90 2.02 8.75
N HIS A 80 -5.86 1.43 8.02
CA HIS A 80 -5.97 1.61 6.58
C HIS A 80 -6.32 3.06 6.22
N LEU A 81 -7.27 3.64 6.94
CA LEU A 81 -7.69 5.05 6.78
C LEU A 81 -6.54 6.02 7.07
N GLU A 82 -5.78 5.80 8.15
CA GLU A 82 -4.61 6.61 8.48
C GLU A 82 -3.53 6.53 7.38
N ALA A 83 -3.29 5.34 6.83
CA ALA A 83 -2.34 5.18 5.73
C ALA A 83 -2.78 5.94 4.48
N ILE A 84 -4.06 5.86 4.09
CA ILE A 84 -4.63 6.58 2.96
C ILE A 84 -4.55 8.10 3.20
N GLN A 85 -4.90 8.55 4.43
CA GLN A 85 -4.87 9.96 4.78
C GLN A 85 -3.47 10.57 4.63
N ARG A 86 -2.41 9.82 4.99
CA ARG A 86 -1.03 10.28 4.80
C ARG A 86 -0.70 10.58 3.33
N PHE A 87 -1.22 9.80 2.39
CA PHE A 87 -1.06 10.07 0.95
C PHE A 87 -1.84 11.32 0.52
N ALA A 88 -3.08 11.47 1.00
CA ALA A 88 -3.89 12.66 0.74
C ALA A 88 -3.21 13.93 1.28
N ASP A 89 -2.70 13.90 2.51
CA ASP A 89 -1.96 15.01 3.13
C ASP A 89 -0.66 15.34 2.40
N ALA A 90 -0.03 14.35 1.76
CA ALA A 90 1.14 14.54 0.92
C ALA A 90 0.81 15.14 -0.46
N GLY A 91 -0.47 15.33 -0.79
CA GLY A 91 -0.93 15.91 -2.06
C GLY A 91 -0.97 14.92 -3.21
N VAL A 92 -1.22 13.65 -2.92
CA VAL A 92 -1.52 12.63 -3.93
C VAL A 92 -2.97 12.82 -4.40
N ASP A 93 -3.16 12.91 -5.71
CA ASP A 93 -4.47 13.14 -6.32
C ASP A 93 -5.23 11.82 -6.56
N GLU A 94 -4.49 10.73 -6.87
CA GLU A 94 -5.07 9.41 -7.12
C GLU A 94 -4.27 8.34 -6.39
N LEU A 95 -4.93 7.55 -5.55
CA LEU A 95 -4.31 6.46 -4.79
C LEU A 95 -4.89 5.10 -5.21
N TYR A 96 -4.01 4.22 -5.67
CA TYR A 96 -4.34 2.84 -6.00
C TYR A 96 -4.07 1.95 -4.79
N VAL A 97 -5.13 1.44 -4.15
CA VAL A 97 -5.01 0.52 -3.03
C VAL A 97 -5.03 -0.92 -3.54
N GLN A 98 -4.00 -1.67 -3.23
CA GLN A 98 -3.80 -3.05 -3.67
C GLN A 98 -3.87 -4.01 -2.49
N GLN A 99 -4.79 -4.98 -2.54
CA GLN A 99 -4.90 -6.06 -1.57
C GLN A 99 -3.79 -7.11 -1.79
N ILE A 100 -3.07 -7.45 -0.72
CA ILE A 100 -2.15 -8.59 -0.66
C ILE A 100 -2.92 -9.80 -0.11
N GLY A 101 -2.73 -10.96 -0.72
CA GLY A 101 -3.42 -12.19 -0.30
C GLY A 101 -4.75 -12.41 -0.99
N GLY A 102 -5.49 -13.43 -0.57
CA GLY A 102 -6.62 -13.98 -1.31
C GLY A 102 -8.02 -13.54 -0.86
N ASP A 103 -8.14 -12.75 0.22
CA ASP A 103 -9.44 -12.38 0.79
C ASP A 103 -10.03 -11.12 0.11
N HIS A 104 -10.16 -11.21 -1.22
CA HIS A 104 -10.58 -10.07 -2.04
C HIS A 104 -12.02 -9.63 -1.78
N ASP A 105 -12.94 -10.57 -1.59
CA ASP A 105 -14.36 -10.25 -1.38
C ASP A 105 -14.56 -9.48 -0.07
N ALA A 106 -13.91 -9.92 1.02
CA ALA A 106 -13.96 -9.24 2.29
C ALA A 106 -13.31 -7.85 2.21
N PHE A 107 -12.16 -7.74 1.53
CA PHE A 107 -11.49 -6.46 1.28
C PHE A 107 -12.40 -5.49 0.52
N PHE A 108 -12.95 -5.89 -0.62
CA PHE A 108 -13.80 -5.01 -1.43
C PHE A 108 -15.07 -4.59 -0.70
N ASN A 109 -15.67 -5.48 0.08
CA ASN A 109 -16.86 -5.15 0.87
C ASN A 109 -16.53 -4.12 1.95
N ALA A 110 -15.50 -4.35 2.75
CA ALA A 110 -15.10 -3.43 3.81
C ALA A 110 -14.71 -2.04 3.24
N TYR A 111 -13.95 -2.03 2.16
CA TYR A 111 -13.55 -0.77 1.53
C TYR A 111 -14.70 -0.01 0.92
N ARG A 112 -15.62 -0.69 0.25
CA ARG A 112 -16.83 -0.06 -0.32
C ARG A 112 -17.71 0.55 0.75
N GLU A 113 -17.85 -0.10 1.89
CA GLU A 113 -18.80 0.30 2.93
C GLU A 113 -18.22 1.34 3.89
N GLU A 114 -16.95 1.25 4.22
CA GLU A 114 -16.35 2.03 5.30
C GLU A 114 -15.19 2.95 4.88
N VAL A 115 -14.42 2.59 3.86
CA VAL A 115 -13.24 3.37 3.45
C VAL A 115 -13.58 4.36 2.35
N LEU A 116 -14.09 3.90 1.23
CA LEU A 116 -14.37 4.75 0.07
C LEU A 116 -15.30 5.92 0.37
N PRO A 117 -16.37 5.79 1.20
CA PRO A 117 -17.23 6.93 1.51
C PRO A 117 -16.52 8.08 2.24
N ARG A 118 -15.41 7.80 2.91
CA ARG A 118 -14.64 8.83 3.64
C ARG A 118 -13.71 9.63 2.71
N PHE A 119 -13.37 9.06 1.57
CA PHE A 119 -12.53 9.67 0.53
C PHE A 119 -13.30 9.86 -0.79
N ALA A 120 -14.63 9.85 -0.75
CA ALA A 120 -15.45 10.00 -1.94
C ALA A 120 -15.11 11.31 -2.64
N VAL A 121 -14.33 11.20 -3.69
CA VAL A 121 -14.16 12.24 -4.70
C VAL A 121 -15.32 12.07 -5.67
N GLU A 122 -15.97 13.17 -6.05
CA GLU A 122 -16.92 13.12 -7.15
C GLU A 122 -16.23 12.42 -8.35
N PRO A 123 -16.90 11.45 -9.01
CA PRO A 123 -16.33 10.85 -10.19
C PRO A 123 -16.00 11.97 -11.17
N ALA A 124 -14.74 12.06 -11.56
CA ALA A 124 -14.32 13.00 -12.58
C ALA A 124 -15.28 12.82 -13.76
N ALA A 125 -15.99 13.89 -14.12
CA ALA A 125 -16.94 13.87 -15.21
C ALA A 125 -16.20 13.30 -16.42
N ALA A 126 -16.65 12.14 -16.92
CA ALA A 126 -16.05 11.50 -18.07
C ALA A 126 -16.03 12.50 -19.21
N SER A 127 -14.88 13.06 -19.48
CA SER A 127 -14.65 13.88 -20.67
C SER A 127 -14.85 12.97 -21.88
N ARG A 128 -15.97 13.15 -22.55
CA ARG A 128 -16.23 12.53 -23.85
C ARG A 128 -15.37 13.19 -24.92
#